data_75b67c4cc8e2767f889ad5e1c5f4d376
#
_entry.id   75b67c4cc8e2767f889ad5e1c5f4d376
#
_cell.length_a   1.000
_cell.length_b   1.000
_cell.length_c   1.000
_cell.angle_alpha   90.00
_cell.angle_beta   90.00
_cell.angle_gamma   90.00
#
_symmetry.space_group_name_H-M   'P 1'
#
loop_
_entity.id
_entity.type
_entity.pdbx_description
1 polymer ?
#
loop_
_entity_poly.entity_id
_entity_poly.type
_entity_poly.pdbx_seq_one_letter_code
_entity_poly.pdbx_strand_id
1 'polypeptide(L)'
;FLTVSALLAALEECAASAPLLDLADTRLWAAQPVDNPDPHAVGLTSRHLAYVIYTSGSTGTPKGVMVEHRGLMAVSAAWERLYALHKPLNHLQMAGFSFDVFSADLIRALGFGGTLVLCPRDTLMDPRALYRLLSEARIDFADFVPAVLNPLLVWAQETGHDLSFMSTVVCGSDIWTAHSARQLRRLCGERVQIVQAYGVTEASIDSTCFEFDSNSHVDAVLPIGRALANTRIYLLDAFAEQVALGVTGELYIGGAGVARGYLNLPQLTLERFVDSPFVTGERLYGTGDLARYRADGNLEFLGRNDSQAKLRGLRLELGEIEARLAEVTGVRDNLVVLREDSVGVPRLVAYFHEQADAGLTPKSLRQHLQLSLPDYMIPAAFVRMDALPLTANGKLDRSALPEPGADAFDQHAFEAAQGPLETTLVAIWAEVLGVERVGRQDHFFALGGHSLLVMRVLAKVRQTLRLDVSPSALFAAPVLQQFAEQLSSASGSARPPITVIERCGAHALSSAQQRLWFLAQMEGGKAAYHMPLNLRLRGPLQVAALQSSFNRLVARHEALRTTFIAVEGEGRQRVAATGTIAALPIIELHGEPDAQARLLELMGEEGSRPFDLAVGXXXXC
;
A
#
# COMPACT_ATOMS: atom_id res chain seq x y z
N PHE A 1 -7.58 -21.54 2.86
CA PHE A 1 -6.74 -20.34 3.00
C PHE A 1 -5.32 -20.62 2.53
N LEU A 2 -4.73 -19.68 1.80
CA LEU A 2 -3.30 -19.67 1.46
C LEU A 2 -2.57 -18.83 2.51
N THR A 3 -1.50 -19.37 3.09
CA THR A 3 -0.78 -18.69 4.17
C THR A 3 0.71 -19.09 4.15
N VAL A 4 1.47 -18.61 5.10
CA VAL A 4 2.86 -19.03 5.35
C VAL A 4 3.00 -19.49 6.79
N SER A 5 3.97 -20.37 7.05
CA SER A 5 4.15 -21.01 8.37
C SER A 5 4.10 -20.04 9.55
N ALA A 6 4.64 -18.84 9.37
CA ALA A 6 4.67 -17.81 10.42
C ALA A 6 3.28 -17.29 10.84
N LEU A 7 2.27 -17.48 9.99
CA LEU A 7 0.90 -16.98 10.23
C LEU A 7 -0.10 -18.09 10.55
N LEU A 8 0.34 -19.35 10.56
CA LEU A 8 -0.57 -20.49 10.78
C LEU A 8 -1.32 -20.38 12.12
N ALA A 9 -0.61 -20.04 13.19
CA ALA A 9 -1.21 -19.93 14.52
C ALA A 9 -2.33 -18.87 14.57
N ALA A 10 -2.17 -17.77 13.85
CA ALA A 10 -3.18 -16.71 13.80
C ALA A 10 -4.44 -17.13 13.02
N LEU A 11 -4.34 -18.18 12.20
CA LEU A 11 -5.45 -18.65 11.37
C LEU A 11 -6.05 -19.98 11.85
N GLU A 12 -5.60 -20.52 13.00
CA GLU A 12 -6.10 -21.81 13.53
C GLU A 12 -7.61 -21.83 13.71
N GLU A 13 -8.19 -20.73 14.16
CA GLU A 13 -9.65 -20.62 14.33
C GLU A 13 -10.39 -20.73 12.99
N CYS A 14 -9.77 -20.26 11.92
CA CYS A 14 -10.33 -20.33 10.57
C CYS A 14 -10.24 -21.74 9.97
N ALA A 15 -9.31 -22.58 10.45
CA ALA A 15 -9.09 -23.93 9.94
C ALA A 15 -10.32 -24.85 10.12
N ALA A 16 -11.18 -24.53 11.07
CA ALA A 16 -12.43 -25.26 11.29
C ALA A 16 -13.41 -25.12 10.11
N SER A 17 -13.32 -24.06 9.33
CA SER A 17 -14.25 -23.75 8.24
C SER A 17 -13.65 -23.96 6.83
N ALA A 18 -12.32 -23.98 6.69
CA ALA A 18 -11.68 -24.16 5.39
C ALA A 18 -10.23 -24.65 5.55
N PRO A 19 -9.74 -25.48 4.63
CA PRO A 19 -8.36 -25.98 4.71
C PRO A 19 -7.32 -24.85 4.61
N LEU A 20 -6.28 -24.97 5.42
CA LEU A 20 -5.11 -24.07 5.38
C LEU A 20 -4.03 -24.71 4.49
N LEU A 21 -3.52 -23.95 3.55
CA LEU A 21 -2.44 -24.38 2.65
C LEU A 21 -1.21 -23.49 2.94
N ASP A 22 -0.18 -24.11 3.51
CA ASP A 22 1.08 -23.40 3.81
C ASP A 22 1.92 -23.31 2.52
N LEU A 23 2.08 -22.09 2.02
CA LEU A 23 2.88 -21.84 0.80
C LEU A 23 4.38 -22.08 1.03
N ALA A 24 4.85 -22.13 2.26
CA ALA A 24 6.24 -22.45 2.57
C ALA A 24 6.51 -23.96 2.47
N ASP A 25 5.45 -24.80 2.55
CA ASP A 25 5.60 -26.25 2.36
C ASP A 25 5.42 -26.62 0.89
N THR A 26 6.51 -26.58 0.15
CA THR A 26 6.50 -26.85 -1.30
C THR A 26 6.01 -28.25 -1.66
N ARG A 27 6.07 -29.22 -0.73
CA ARG A 27 5.60 -30.60 -0.97
C ARG A 27 4.11 -30.63 -1.33
N LEU A 28 3.33 -29.67 -0.86
CA LEU A 28 1.89 -29.60 -1.10
C LEU A 28 1.55 -29.28 -2.57
N TRP A 29 2.46 -28.61 -3.27
CA TRP A 29 2.16 -28.12 -4.63
C TRP A 29 3.28 -28.36 -5.65
N ALA A 30 4.48 -28.81 -5.25
CA ALA A 30 5.62 -29.03 -6.16
C ALA A 30 5.34 -30.04 -7.28
N ALA A 31 4.45 -31.01 -7.01
CA ALA A 31 4.07 -32.04 -8.01
C ALA A 31 2.89 -31.64 -8.89
N GLN A 32 2.33 -30.46 -8.68
CA GLN A 32 1.19 -29.98 -9.49
C GLN A 32 1.68 -29.55 -10.88
N PRO A 33 0.84 -29.66 -11.91
CA PRO A 33 1.19 -29.15 -13.25
C PRO A 33 1.56 -27.66 -13.20
N VAL A 34 2.55 -27.28 -13.99
CA VAL A 34 3.00 -25.90 -14.09
C VAL A 34 2.27 -25.12 -15.19
N ASP A 35 1.52 -25.82 -16.02
CA ASP A 35 0.73 -25.19 -17.09
C ASP A 35 -0.59 -24.66 -16.51
N ASN A 36 -1.09 -23.58 -17.08
CA ASN A 36 -2.39 -23.04 -16.70
C ASN A 36 -3.49 -24.06 -16.94
N PRO A 37 -4.43 -24.24 -16.00
CA PRO A 37 -5.60 -25.09 -16.25
C PRO A 37 -6.38 -24.59 -17.46
N ASP A 38 -6.86 -25.52 -18.30
CA ASP A 38 -7.74 -25.17 -19.41
C ASP A 38 -9.05 -24.61 -18.86
N PRO A 39 -9.41 -23.35 -19.16
CA PRO A 39 -10.66 -22.78 -18.68
C PRO A 39 -11.91 -23.58 -19.03
N HIS A 40 -11.92 -24.23 -20.20
CA HIS A 40 -13.04 -25.07 -20.61
C HIS A 40 -13.13 -26.36 -19.78
N ALA A 41 -11.97 -26.96 -19.46
CA ALA A 41 -11.93 -28.18 -18.65
C ALA A 41 -12.41 -27.95 -17.22
N VAL A 42 -12.12 -26.75 -16.64
CA VAL A 42 -12.59 -26.39 -15.29
C VAL A 42 -13.96 -25.68 -15.31
N GLY A 43 -14.55 -25.49 -16.50
CA GLY A 43 -15.83 -24.84 -16.68
C GLY A 43 -15.85 -23.33 -16.39
N LEU A 44 -14.70 -22.68 -16.45
CA LEU A 44 -14.59 -21.24 -16.13
C LEU A 44 -15.22 -20.40 -17.24
N THR A 45 -16.07 -19.44 -16.84
CA THR A 45 -16.71 -18.49 -17.75
C THR A 45 -16.49 -17.05 -17.25
N SER A 46 -16.76 -16.10 -18.11
CA SER A 46 -16.68 -14.66 -17.77
C SER A 46 -17.62 -14.24 -16.63
N ARG A 47 -18.62 -15.06 -16.32
CA ARG A 47 -19.60 -14.81 -15.24
C ARG A 47 -19.15 -15.40 -13.89
N HIS A 48 -18.08 -16.19 -13.83
CA HIS A 48 -17.55 -16.63 -12.55
C HIS A 48 -16.90 -15.47 -11.82
N LEU A 49 -16.81 -15.58 -10.47
CA LEU A 49 -16.20 -14.53 -9.66
C LEU A 49 -14.69 -14.53 -9.88
N ALA A 50 -14.16 -13.35 -10.14
CA ALA A 50 -12.72 -13.09 -10.15
C ALA A 50 -12.21 -12.93 -8.72
N TYR A 51 -12.98 -12.19 -7.90
CA TYR A 51 -12.65 -12.00 -6.49
C TYR A 51 -13.91 -11.61 -5.66
N VAL A 52 -13.78 -11.77 -4.36
CA VAL A 52 -14.70 -11.20 -3.37
C VAL A 52 -13.86 -10.34 -2.43
N ILE A 53 -14.10 -9.05 -2.42
CA ILE A 53 -13.38 -8.11 -1.54
C ILE A 53 -14.38 -7.53 -0.54
N TYR A 54 -14.00 -7.57 0.74
CA TYR A 54 -14.84 -7.05 1.82
C TYR A 54 -14.60 -5.55 1.99
N THR A 55 -15.71 -4.81 2.03
CA THR A 55 -15.71 -3.37 2.34
C THR A 55 -16.50 -3.17 3.64
N SER A 56 -16.27 -2.04 4.32
CA SER A 56 -17.04 -1.69 5.52
C SER A 56 -18.54 -1.65 5.22
N GLY A 57 -19.36 -2.00 6.19
CA GLY A 57 -20.82 -2.07 6.05
C GLY A 57 -21.55 -1.10 6.97
N SER A 58 -22.55 -0.40 6.44
CA SER A 58 -23.34 0.60 7.17
C SER A 58 -24.06 0.04 8.40
N THR A 59 -24.25 -1.29 8.46
CA THR A 59 -24.90 -1.98 9.59
C THR A 59 -23.90 -2.54 10.60
N GLY A 60 -22.62 -2.17 10.49
CA GLY A 60 -21.57 -2.67 11.38
C GLY A 60 -20.96 -4.02 10.98
N THR A 61 -21.46 -4.62 9.89
CA THR A 61 -20.94 -5.90 9.38
C THR A 61 -20.33 -5.70 7.99
N PRO A 62 -19.06 -6.09 7.77
CA PRO A 62 -18.45 -5.95 6.44
C PRO A 62 -19.22 -6.71 5.36
N LYS A 63 -19.27 -6.13 4.17
CA LYS A 63 -19.99 -6.66 3.01
C LYS A 63 -19.01 -7.12 1.93
N GLY A 64 -19.11 -8.38 1.51
CA GLY A 64 -18.26 -8.97 0.47
C GLY A 64 -18.78 -8.65 -0.93
N VAL A 65 -18.06 -7.81 -1.66
CA VAL A 65 -18.42 -7.42 -3.03
C VAL A 65 -17.99 -8.51 -4.01
N MET A 66 -18.94 -9.05 -4.77
CA MET A 66 -18.72 -10.16 -5.71
C MET A 66 -18.46 -9.63 -7.13
N VAL A 67 -17.19 -9.58 -7.55
CA VAL A 67 -16.80 -9.07 -8.87
C VAL A 67 -16.55 -10.25 -9.83
N GLU A 68 -17.19 -10.20 -11.00
CA GLU A 68 -17.07 -11.23 -12.05
C GLU A 68 -15.88 -10.94 -12.97
N HIS A 69 -15.33 -12.00 -13.60
CA HIS A 69 -14.23 -11.87 -14.58
C HIS A 69 -14.56 -10.86 -15.68
N ARG A 70 -15.84 -10.83 -16.17
CA ARG A 70 -16.22 -9.88 -17.23
C ARG A 70 -16.06 -8.42 -16.81
N GLY A 71 -16.33 -8.09 -15.54
CA GLY A 71 -16.17 -6.73 -15.01
C GLY A 71 -14.69 -6.33 -14.98
N LEU A 72 -13.88 -7.23 -14.47
CA LEU A 72 -12.43 -7.03 -14.39
C LEU A 72 -11.81 -6.88 -15.79
N MET A 73 -12.24 -7.69 -16.75
CA MET A 73 -11.76 -7.59 -18.14
C MET A 73 -12.23 -6.31 -18.83
N ALA A 74 -13.44 -5.83 -18.50
CA ALA A 74 -13.97 -4.59 -19.06
C ALA A 74 -13.15 -3.36 -18.62
N VAL A 75 -12.79 -3.29 -17.33
CA VAL A 75 -11.95 -2.18 -16.83
C VAL A 75 -10.50 -2.35 -17.31
N SER A 76 -9.99 -3.57 -17.41
CA SER A 76 -8.65 -3.85 -17.96
C SER A 76 -8.51 -3.32 -19.40
N ALA A 77 -9.53 -3.55 -20.25
CA ALA A 77 -9.54 -3.02 -21.62
C ALA A 77 -9.61 -1.48 -21.65
N ALA A 78 -10.24 -0.86 -20.65
CA ALA A 78 -10.25 0.60 -20.53
C ALA A 78 -8.85 1.12 -20.14
N TRP A 79 -8.19 0.47 -19.19
CA TRP A 79 -6.82 0.82 -18.78
C TRP A 79 -5.81 0.66 -19.92
N GLU A 80 -5.92 -0.41 -20.70
CA GLU A 80 -5.04 -0.65 -21.85
C GLU A 80 -5.02 0.57 -22.77
N ARG A 81 -6.21 1.13 -23.07
CA ARG A 81 -6.36 2.31 -23.94
C ARG A 81 -5.90 3.60 -23.25
N LEU A 82 -6.32 3.79 -21.99
CA LEU A 82 -6.07 5.01 -21.24
C LEU A 82 -4.58 5.22 -20.95
N TYR A 83 -3.92 4.15 -20.50
CA TYR A 83 -2.52 4.18 -20.04
C TYR A 83 -1.54 3.62 -21.08
N ALA A 84 -2.00 3.30 -22.28
CA ALA A 84 -1.18 2.75 -23.38
C ALA A 84 -0.34 1.54 -22.92
N LEU A 85 -0.97 0.56 -22.26
CA LEU A 85 -0.30 -0.60 -21.66
C LEU A 85 0.20 -1.64 -22.68
N HIS A 86 0.35 -1.26 -23.94
CA HIS A 86 0.87 -2.14 -24.99
C HIS A 86 2.40 -2.36 -24.90
N LYS A 87 3.06 -1.73 -23.95
CA LYS A 87 4.50 -1.93 -23.65
C LYS A 87 4.65 -2.40 -22.22
N PRO A 88 5.57 -3.34 -21.96
CA PRO A 88 5.85 -3.73 -20.58
C PRO A 88 6.34 -2.55 -19.75
N LEU A 89 5.70 -2.31 -18.62
CA LEU A 89 6.02 -1.21 -17.69
C LEU A 89 6.38 -1.79 -16.31
N ASN A 90 7.21 -1.08 -15.58
CA ASN A 90 7.47 -1.37 -14.18
C ASN A 90 6.42 -0.65 -13.32
N HIS A 91 5.51 -1.40 -12.73
CA HIS A 91 4.42 -0.88 -11.89
C HIS A 91 4.79 -0.99 -10.42
N LEU A 92 4.59 0.08 -9.66
CA LEU A 92 4.72 0.05 -8.21
C LEU A 92 3.41 -0.43 -7.59
N GLN A 93 3.48 -1.47 -6.75
CA GLN A 93 2.33 -1.99 -6.02
C GLN A 93 2.39 -1.49 -4.58
N MET A 94 1.40 -0.69 -4.17
CA MET A 94 1.35 -0.04 -2.86
C MET A 94 0.12 -0.45 -2.02
N ALA A 95 -0.97 -0.80 -2.67
CA ALA A 95 -2.23 -1.12 -1.99
C ALA A 95 -2.15 -2.46 -1.24
N GLY A 96 -2.77 -2.56 -0.08
CA GLY A 96 -2.91 -3.84 0.60
C GLY A 96 -3.69 -4.83 -0.26
N PHE A 97 -3.32 -6.11 -0.21
CA PHE A 97 -3.94 -7.15 -1.07
C PHE A 97 -5.44 -7.38 -0.78
N SER A 98 -5.95 -6.83 0.32
CA SER A 98 -7.39 -6.87 0.65
C SER A 98 -8.19 -5.74 -0.03
N PHE A 99 -7.53 -4.86 -0.79
CA PHE A 99 -8.17 -3.78 -1.54
C PHE A 99 -8.13 -4.10 -3.03
N ASP A 100 -9.14 -3.61 -3.75
CA ASP A 100 -9.30 -3.88 -5.19
C ASP A 100 -8.20 -3.23 -6.06
N VAL A 101 -7.61 -2.14 -5.61
CA VAL A 101 -6.46 -1.49 -6.28
C VAL A 101 -5.27 -2.46 -6.38
N PHE A 102 -5.09 -3.38 -5.42
CA PHE A 102 -4.07 -4.45 -5.54
C PHE A 102 -4.32 -5.30 -6.79
N SER A 103 -5.59 -5.67 -7.04
CA SER A 103 -5.97 -6.44 -8.23
C SER A 103 -5.71 -5.64 -9.51
N ALA A 104 -5.94 -4.31 -9.46
CA ALA A 104 -5.63 -3.41 -10.57
C ALA A 104 -4.14 -3.41 -10.88
N ASP A 105 -3.30 -3.22 -9.86
CA ASP A 105 -1.83 -3.20 -10.02
C ASP A 105 -1.32 -4.52 -10.60
N LEU A 106 -1.85 -5.64 -10.08
CA LEU A 106 -1.49 -6.99 -10.55
C LEU A 106 -1.79 -7.16 -12.05
N ILE A 107 -2.98 -6.73 -12.47
CA ILE A 107 -3.43 -6.88 -13.87
C ILE A 107 -2.70 -5.87 -14.77
N ARG A 108 -2.61 -4.61 -14.37
CA ARG A 108 -1.93 -3.56 -15.15
C ARG A 108 -0.45 -3.91 -15.37
N ALA A 109 0.19 -4.56 -14.39
CA ALA A 109 1.57 -5.00 -14.52
C ALA A 109 1.67 -6.32 -15.31
N LEU A 110 1.21 -7.42 -14.70
CA LEU A 110 1.48 -8.77 -15.20
C LEU A 110 0.61 -9.16 -16.40
N GLY A 111 -0.63 -8.65 -16.45
CA GLY A 111 -1.55 -8.90 -17.56
C GLY A 111 -1.07 -8.33 -18.90
N PHE A 112 -0.21 -7.32 -18.85
CA PHE A 112 0.36 -6.65 -20.03
C PHE A 112 1.86 -6.91 -20.18
N GLY A 113 2.39 -7.94 -19.49
CA GLY A 113 3.78 -8.39 -19.63
C GLY A 113 4.82 -7.52 -18.95
N GLY A 114 4.41 -6.65 -18.05
CA GLY A 114 5.30 -5.78 -17.27
C GLY A 114 5.81 -6.44 -15.99
N THR A 115 6.35 -5.62 -15.11
CA THR A 115 6.91 -6.05 -13.81
C THR A 115 6.12 -5.41 -12.67
N LEU A 116 5.70 -6.21 -11.70
CA LEU A 116 5.07 -5.71 -10.47
C LEU A 116 6.14 -5.57 -9.38
N VAL A 117 6.42 -4.35 -8.95
CA VAL A 117 7.40 -4.05 -7.90
C VAL A 117 6.66 -3.80 -6.59
N LEU A 118 6.88 -4.65 -5.60
CA LEU A 118 6.19 -4.56 -4.31
C LEU A 118 6.83 -3.47 -3.44
N CYS A 119 6.03 -2.56 -2.93
CA CYS A 119 6.47 -1.50 -2.01
C CYS A 119 6.30 -1.96 -0.57
N PRO A 120 7.39 -2.10 0.21
CA PRO A 120 7.24 -2.41 1.64
C PRO A 120 6.48 -1.29 2.36
N ARG A 121 5.69 -1.66 3.36
CA ARG A 121 4.87 -0.71 4.12
C ARG A 121 5.70 0.42 4.76
N ASP A 122 6.87 0.09 5.29
CA ASP A 122 7.77 1.08 5.90
C ASP A 122 8.33 2.07 4.85
N THR A 123 8.57 1.59 3.63
CA THR A 123 9.01 2.42 2.50
C THR A 123 7.90 3.39 2.08
N LEU A 124 6.65 2.93 2.08
CA LEU A 124 5.49 3.72 1.66
C LEU A 124 5.35 5.01 2.47
N MET A 125 5.70 4.98 3.76
CA MET A 125 5.54 6.10 4.68
C MET A 125 6.76 7.02 4.76
N ASP A 126 7.86 6.69 4.06
CA ASP A 126 9.09 7.48 4.04
C ASP A 126 9.30 8.03 2.61
N PRO A 127 9.05 9.33 2.35
CA PRO A 127 9.20 9.91 1.01
C PRO A 127 10.57 9.69 0.38
N ARG A 128 11.64 9.69 1.17
CA ARG A 128 13.01 9.45 0.71
C ARG A 128 13.19 8.00 0.25
N ALA A 129 12.72 7.04 1.08
CA ALA A 129 12.81 5.62 0.75
C ALA A 129 11.92 5.29 -0.46
N LEU A 130 10.73 5.90 -0.51
CA LEU A 130 9.80 5.74 -1.63
C LEU A 130 10.41 6.27 -2.92
N TYR A 131 10.96 7.48 -2.92
CA TYR A 131 11.65 8.04 -4.09
C TYR A 131 12.79 7.13 -4.56
N ARG A 132 13.59 6.63 -3.60
CA ARG A 132 14.69 5.73 -3.94
C ARG A 132 14.19 4.46 -4.62
N LEU A 133 13.12 3.86 -4.10
CA LEU A 133 12.49 2.68 -4.71
C LEU A 133 12.00 2.99 -6.13
N LEU A 134 11.28 4.13 -6.30
CA LEU A 134 10.78 4.58 -7.60
C LEU A 134 11.91 4.70 -8.63
N SER A 135 13.01 5.35 -8.24
CA SER A 135 14.13 5.62 -9.16
C SER A 135 15.00 4.38 -9.41
N GLU A 136 15.33 3.59 -8.37
CA GLU A 136 16.20 2.41 -8.52
C GLU A 136 15.51 1.28 -9.27
N ALA A 137 14.22 1.05 -8.99
CA ALA A 137 13.43 0.05 -9.70
C ALA A 137 12.91 0.56 -11.06
N ARG A 138 13.20 1.82 -11.42
CA ARG A 138 12.77 2.46 -12.67
C ARG A 138 11.26 2.31 -12.85
N ILE A 139 10.50 2.76 -11.86
CA ILE A 139 9.04 2.65 -11.91
C ILE A 139 8.50 3.57 -13.00
N ASP A 140 7.77 2.98 -13.94
CA ASP A 140 7.10 3.70 -15.01
C ASP A 140 5.69 4.15 -14.59
N PHE A 141 5.00 3.33 -13.79
CA PHE A 141 3.59 3.49 -13.45
C PHE A 141 3.39 3.34 -11.95
N ALA A 142 2.65 4.27 -11.33
CA ALA A 142 2.25 4.13 -9.93
C ALA A 142 0.87 4.75 -9.69
N ASP A 143 0.05 4.07 -8.87
CA ASP A 143 -1.31 4.47 -8.51
C ASP A 143 -1.31 4.88 -7.04
N PHE A 144 -1.34 6.17 -6.77
CA PHE A 144 -1.19 6.76 -5.45
C PHE A 144 -2.53 7.16 -4.84
N VAL A 145 -2.53 7.25 -3.52
CA VAL A 145 -3.52 8.07 -2.81
C VAL A 145 -2.86 9.41 -2.45
N PRO A 146 -3.63 10.52 -2.34
CA PRO A 146 -3.02 11.83 -2.01
C PRO A 146 -2.19 11.82 -0.72
N ALA A 147 -2.57 11.01 0.27
CA ALA A 147 -1.86 10.90 1.55
C ALA A 147 -0.41 10.38 1.40
N VAL A 148 -0.13 9.62 0.35
CA VAL A 148 1.22 9.10 0.04
C VAL A 148 1.93 10.04 -0.94
N LEU A 149 1.23 10.50 -1.96
CA LEU A 149 1.81 11.33 -3.03
C LEU A 149 2.26 12.71 -2.51
N ASN A 150 1.41 13.39 -1.73
CA ASN A 150 1.71 14.77 -1.32
C ASN A 150 3.01 14.91 -0.52
N PRO A 151 3.31 14.05 0.49
CA PRO A 151 4.60 14.10 1.17
C PRO A 151 5.80 13.85 0.22
N LEU A 152 5.64 12.95 -0.74
CA LEU A 152 6.67 12.70 -1.75
C LEU A 152 6.95 13.95 -2.60
N LEU A 153 5.89 14.67 -3.03
CA LEU A 153 6.02 15.90 -3.82
C LEU A 153 6.75 17.00 -3.04
N VAL A 154 6.40 17.18 -1.76
CA VAL A 154 7.04 18.18 -0.90
C VAL A 154 8.53 17.85 -0.75
N TRP A 155 8.84 16.60 -0.42
CA TRP A 155 10.22 16.13 -0.23
C TRP A 155 11.04 16.28 -1.52
N ALA A 156 10.49 15.86 -2.66
CA ALA A 156 11.18 15.94 -3.95
C ALA A 156 11.50 17.39 -4.33
N GLN A 157 10.55 18.29 -4.11
CA GLN A 157 10.74 19.73 -4.38
C GLN A 157 11.82 20.33 -3.47
N GLU A 158 11.80 20.03 -2.18
CA GLU A 158 12.76 20.55 -1.20
C GLU A 158 14.19 20.07 -1.45
N THR A 159 14.33 18.84 -1.99
CA THR A 159 15.64 18.22 -2.20
C THR A 159 16.13 18.31 -3.64
N GLY A 160 15.35 18.95 -4.54
CA GLY A 160 15.71 19.14 -5.93
C GLY A 160 15.68 17.86 -6.77
N HIS A 161 14.82 16.91 -6.39
CA HIS A 161 14.62 15.66 -7.14
C HIS A 161 13.44 15.79 -8.09
N ASP A 162 13.51 15.12 -9.24
CA ASP A 162 12.41 15.11 -10.22
C ASP A 162 11.80 13.69 -10.36
N LEU A 163 10.62 13.62 -10.95
CA LEU A 163 9.90 12.38 -11.21
C LEU A 163 9.69 12.17 -12.72
N SER A 164 10.52 12.83 -13.54
CA SER A 164 10.40 12.81 -15.01
C SER A 164 10.72 11.45 -15.64
N PHE A 165 11.27 10.53 -14.86
CA PHE A 165 11.56 9.15 -15.30
C PHE A 165 10.30 8.28 -15.38
N MET A 166 9.20 8.68 -14.73
CA MET A 166 7.93 7.95 -14.77
C MET A 166 7.20 8.19 -16.11
N SER A 167 6.34 7.28 -16.51
CA SER A 167 5.47 7.42 -17.67
C SER A 167 4.06 7.88 -17.26
N THR A 168 3.53 7.30 -16.18
CA THR A 168 2.16 7.57 -15.74
C THR A 168 2.11 7.63 -14.22
N VAL A 169 1.45 8.67 -13.71
CA VAL A 169 1.11 8.79 -12.28
C VAL A 169 -0.40 8.90 -12.17
N VAL A 170 -1.01 7.92 -11.52
CA VAL A 170 -2.43 7.93 -11.19
C VAL A 170 -2.56 8.36 -9.72
N CYS A 171 -3.61 9.11 -9.41
CA CYS A 171 -3.95 9.44 -8.03
C CYS A 171 -5.47 9.33 -7.87
N GLY A 172 -5.90 8.58 -6.87
CA GLY A 172 -7.32 8.30 -6.69
C GLY A 172 -7.72 8.01 -5.25
N SER A 173 -8.90 7.47 -5.08
CA SER A 173 -9.51 7.04 -3.82
C SER A 173 -9.85 8.17 -2.83
N ASP A 174 -9.31 9.38 -3.02
CA ASP A 174 -9.58 10.51 -2.13
C ASP A 174 -9.57 11.83 -2.92
N ILE A 175 -9.95 12.93 -2.27
CA ILE A 175 -9.95 14.26 -2.89
C ILE A 175 -8.50 14.69 -3.19
N TRP A 176 -8.24 15.01 -4.47
CA TRP A 176 -6.93 15.47 -4.91
C TRP A 176 -6.99 16.91 -5.39
N THR A 177 -6.08 17.76 -4.88
CA THR A 177 -6.14 19.20 -5.17
C THR A 177 -5.40 19.55 -6.46
N ALA A 178 -5.89 20.58 -7.14
CA ALA A 178 -5.22 21.14 -8.32
C ALA A 178 -3.82 21.69 -7.98
N HIS A 179 -3.62 22.14 -6.74
CA HIS A 179 -2.30 22.58 -6.28
C HIS A 179 -1.28 21.42 -6.34
N SER A 180 -1.64 20.26 -5.76
CA SER A 180 -0.76 19.08 -5.76
C SER A 180 -0.52 18.54 -7.18
N ALA A 181 -1.54 18.55 -8.03
CA ALA A 181 -1.40 18.13 -9.42
C ALA A 181 -0.43 19.05 -10.19
N ARG A 182 -0.53 20.37 -9.98
CA ARG A 182 0.42 21.33 -10.56
C ARG A 182 1.84 21.14 -10.01
N GLN A 183 1.98 20.80 -8.73
CA GLN A 183 3.27 20.50 -8.11
C GLN A 183 3.87 19.24 -8.76
N LEU A 184 3.07 18.18 -8.90
CA LEU A 184 3.49 16.96 -9.59
C LEU A 184 3.92 17.25 -11.04
N ARG A 185 3.14 18.06 -11.79
CA ARG A 185 3.45 18.43 -13.17
C ARG A 185 4.83 19.12 -13.26
N ARG A 186 5.15 20.01 -12.32
CA ARG A 186 6.47 20.68 -12.29
C ARG A 186 7.61 19.68 -12.06
N LEU A 187 7.39 18.62 -11.25
CA LEU A 187 8.41 17.62 -10.96
C LEU A 187 8.54 16.55 -12.06
N CYS A 188 7.44 16.27 -12.77
CA CYS A 188 7.40 15.25 -13.82
C CYS A 188 7.70 15.79 -15.23
N GLY A 189 7.42 17.07 -15.47
CA GLY A 189 7.45 17.64 -16.82
C GLY A 189 6.22 17.22 -17.63
N GLU A 190 6.15 17.65 -18.89
CA GLU A 190 4.96 17.50 -19.74
C GLU A 190 4.76 16.10 -20.33
N ARG A 191 5.80 15.24 -20.28
CA ARG A 191 5.75 13.90 -20.89
C ARG A 191 5.01 12.88 -20.05
N VAL A 192 4.97 13.09 -18.73
CA VAL A 192 4.36 12.15 -17.80
C VAL A 192 2.85 12.35 -17.81
N GLN A 193 2.11 11.27 -18.03
CA GLN A 193 0.65 11.28 -17.95
C GLN A 193 0.23 11.37 -16.46
N ILE A 194 -0.62 12.33 -16.14
CA ILE A 194 -1.12 12.56 -14.78
C ILE A 194 -2.64 12.36 -14.80
N VAL A 195 -3.14 11.41 -14.02
CA VAL A 195 -4.56 11.00 -14.05
C VAL A 195 -5.15 10.99 -12.65
N GLN A 196 -6.28 11.67 -12.50
CA GLN A 196 -7.17 11.51 -11.34
C GLN A 196 -8.13 10.37 -11.68
N ALA A 197 -8.16 9.29 -10.88
CA ALA A 197 -9.08 8.17 -11.05
C ALA A 197 -10.14 8.17 -9.95
N TYR A 198 -11.35 7.76 -10.30
CA TYR A 198 -12.44 7.58 -9.34
C TYR A 198 -13.15 6.27 -9.66
N GLY A 199 -13.45 5.51 -8.61
CA GLY A 199 -14.25 4.31 -8.71
C GLY A 199 -14.61 3.73 -7.36
N VAL A 200 -15.36 2.63 -7.42
CA VAL A 200 -15.81 1.91 -6.23
C VAL A 200 -15.68 0.41 -6.47
N THR A 201 -15.47 -0.35 -5.42
CA THR A 201 -15.30 -1.81 -5.51
C THR A 201 -16.51 -2.47 -6.18
N GLU A 202 -17.73 -1.95 -5.95
CA GLU A 202 -18.98 -2.44 -6.50
C GLU A 202 -19.12 -2.20 -8.03
N ALA A 203 -18.17 -1.46 -8.62
CA ALA A 203 -18.15 -1.21 -10.08
C ALA A 203 -16.78 -1.56 -10.69
N SER A 204 -16.07 -2.52 -10.09
CA SER A 204 -14.80 -3.07 -10.57
C SER A 204 -13.69 -2.01 -10.67
N ILE A 205 -13.37 -1.41 -9.53
CA ILE A 205 -12.22 -0.55 -9.29
C ILE A 205 -12.44 0.86 -9.87
N ASP A 206 -12.08 1.11 -11.15
CA ASP A 206 -12.15 2.45 -11.74
C ASP A 206 -13.38 2.62 -12.63
N SER A 207 -14.04 3.75 -12.50
CA SER A 207 -15.26 4.07 -13.27
C SER A 207 -15.12 5.35 -14.10
N THR A 208 -14.40 6.35 -13.58
CA THR A 208 -14.13 7.60 -14.32
C THR A 208 -12.68 8.03 -14.15
N CYS A 209 -12.22 8.88 -15.05
CA CYS A 209 -10.89 9.46 -14.96
C CYS A 209 -10.84 10.88 -15.52
N PHE A 210 -9.92 11.67 -15.00
CA PHE A 210 -9.58 13.00 -15.48
C PHE A 210 -8.09 13.08 -15.76
N GLU A 211 -7.71 13.33 -16.99
CA GLU A 211 -6.31 13.53 -17.36
C GLU A 211 -5.93 15.00 -17.17
N PHE A 212 -4.96 15.25 -16.32
CA PHE A 212 -4.51 16.60 -15.95
C PHE A 212 -3.35 17.03 -16.83
N ASP A 213 -3.51 18.15 -17.51
CA ASP A 213 -2.44 18.79 -18.29
C ASP A 213 -2.24 20.25 -17.85
N SER A 214 -1.24 20.90 -18.40
CA SER A 214 -0.89 22.28 -18.04
C SER A 214 -1.95 23.32 -18.47
N ASN A 215 -2.84 22.96 -19.39
CA ASN A 215 -3.93 23.81 -19.86
C ASN A 215 -5.25 23.53 -19.13
N SER A 216 -5.26 22.55 -18.22
CA SER A 216 -6.47 22.18 -17.49
C SER A 216 -6.93 23.33 -16.59
N HIS A 217 -8.09 23.89 -16.89
CA HIS A 217 -8.70 24.97 -16.11
C HIS A 217 -9.46 24.37 -14.91
N VAL A 218 -8.73 24.17 -13.81
CA VAL A 218 -9.27 23.55 -12.59
C VAL A 218 -9.01 24.48 -11.40
N ASP A 219 -10.03 24.72 -10.61
CA ASP A 219 -9.96 25.65 -9.47
C ASP A 219 -9.19 25.05 -8.28
N ALA A 220 -9.88 24.48 -7.33
CA ALA A 220 -9.27 23.99 -6.08
C ALA A 220 -9.06 22.47 -6.09
N VAL A 221 -10.07 21.71 -6.54
CA VAL A 221 -10.10 20.24 -6.51
C VAL A 221 -10.20 19.73 -7.96
N LEU A 222 -9.51 18.64 -8.27
CA LEU A 222 -9.63 18.01 -9.59
C LEU A 222 -11.00 17.36 -9.75
N PRO A 223 -11.60 17.47 -10.95
CA PRO A 223 -12.83 16.70 -11.23
C PRO A 223 -12.53 15.20 -11.25
N ILE A 224 -13.54 14.38 -11.01
CA ILE A 224 -13.41 12.93 -11.15
C ILE A 224 -13.50 12.49 -12.62
N GLY A 225 -13.71 13.45 -13.52
CA GLY A 225 -13.49 13.27 -14.95
C GLY A 225 -14.68 12.69 -15.70
N ARG A 226 -14.40 11.80 -16.64
CA ARG A 226 -15.38 11.20 -17.54
C ARG A 226 -15.38 9.68 -17.41
N ALA A 227 -16.49 9.06 -17.79
CA ALA A 227 -16.66 7.60 -17.77
C ALA A 227 -15.57 6.90 -18.57
N LEU A 228 -15.02 5.85 -18.01
CA LEU A 228 -14.12 4.92 -18.71
C LEU A 228 -14.90 4.13 -19.78
N ALA A 229 -14.16 3.56 -20.73
CA ALA A 229 -14.74 2.65 -21.72
C ALA A 229 -15.49 1.51 -21.00
N ASN A 230 -16.63 1.11 -21.55
CA ASN A 230 -17.52 0.07 -21.00
C ASN A 230 -18.23 0.45 -19.69
N THR A 231 -18.13 1.72 -19.27
CA THR A 231 -18.80 2.27 -18.08
C THR A 231 -19.80 3.35 -18.52
N ARG A 232 -20.92 3.42 -17.87
CA ARG A 232 -21.93 4.47 -18.04
C ARG A 232 -22.18 5.15 -16.70
N ILE A 233 -22.26 6.47 -16.71
CA ILE A 233 -22.50 7.28 -15.51
C ILE A 233 -23.85 8.00 -15.67
N TYR A 234 -24.66 7.90 -14.64
CA TYR A 234 -25.93 8.62 -14.55
C TYR A 234 -25.93 9.45 -13.28
N LEU A 235 -26.40 10.68 -13.36
CA LEU A 235 -26.66 11.52 -12.19
C LEU A 235 -28.17 11.59 -12.02
N LEU A 236 -28.67 11.04 -10.92
CA LEU A 236 -30.12 10.88 -10.70
C LEU A 236 -30.58 11.70 -9.49
N ASP A 237 -31.82 12.16 -9.58
CA ASP A 237 -32.51 12.80 -8.46
C ASP A 237 -33.25 11.76 -7.58
N ALA A 238 -34.02 12.22 -6.59
CA ALA A 238 -34.74 11.34 -5.65
C ALA A 238 -35.86 10.53 -6.33
N PHE A 239 -36.21 10.84 -7.59
CA PHE A 239 -37.23 10.13 -8.36
C PHE A 239 -36.61 9.20 -9.42
N ALA A 240 -35.31 9.01 -9.38
CA ALA A 240 -34.50 8.21 -10.33
C ALA A 240 -34.54 8.79 -11.76
N GLU A 241 -34.76 10.11 -11.89
CA GLU A 241 -34.69 10.82 -13.17
C GLU A 241 -33.35 11.51 -13.33
N GLN A 242 -32.86 11.59 -14.57
CA GLN A 242 -31.56 12.24 -14.83
C GLN A 242 -31.65 13.75 -14.58
N VAL A 243 -30.68 14.27 -13.82
CA VAL A 243 -30.61 15.71 -13.56
C VAL A 243 -30.02 16.46 -14.77
N ALA A 244 -30.34 17.75 -14.88
CA ALA A 244 -29.80 18.61 -15.94
C ALA A 244 -28.32 18.93 -15.72
N LEU A 245 -27.63 19.35 -16.78
CA LEU A 245 -26.22 19.79 -16.75
C LEU A 245 -26.03 20.86 -15.66
N GLY A 246 -25.05 20.68 -14.80
CA GLY A 246 -24.73 21.59 -13.69
C GLY A 246 -25.54 21.37 -12.42
N VAL A 247 -26.58 20.52 -12.47
CA VAL A 247 -27.40 20.19 -11.29
C VAL A 247 -26.80 18.99 -10.56
N THR A 248 -26.81 19.04 -9.24
CA THR A 248 -26.33 17.96 -8.38
C THR A 248 -27.30 16.78 -8.41
N GLY A 249 -26.76 15.58 -8.64
CA GLY A 249 -27.48 14.32 -8.52
C GLY A 249 -26.65 13.27 -7.81
N GLU A 250 -27.29 12.18 -7.40
CA GLU A 250 -26.56 11.01 -6.90
C GLU A 250 -25.95 10.27 -8.10
N LEU A 251 -24.70 9.85 -7.94
CA LEU A 251 -23.95 9.17 -8.98
C LEU A 251 -24.27 7.67 -9.01
N TYR A 252 -24.77 7.22 -10.15
CA TYR A 252 -25.05 5.81 -10.44
C TYR A 252 -24.11 5.32 -11.53
N ILE A 253 -23.61 4.11 -11.37
CA ILE A 253 -22.66 3.49 -12.31
C ILE A 253 -23.32 2.27 -12.97
N GLY A 254 -23.33 2.26 -14.31
CA GLY A 254 -23.78 1.14 -15.14
C GLY A 254 -22.65 0.61 -16.00
N GLY A 255 -22.90 -0.49 -16.68
CA GLY A 255 -21.95 -1.09 -17.61
C GLY A 255 -21.44 -2.44 -17.15
N ALA A 256 -20.45 -2.95 -17.90
CA ALA A 256 -19.93 -4.30 -17.70
C ALA A 256 -19.16 -4.47 -16.37
N GLY A 257 -18.69 -3.37 -15.79
CA GLY A 257 -17.96 -3.36 -14.51
C GLY A 257 -18.83 -3.54 -13.27
N VAL A 258 -20.17 -3.41 -13.38
CA VAL A 258 -21.06 -3.52 -12.22
C VAL A 258 -21.01 -4.93 -11.64
N ALA A 259 -20.70 -5.03 -10.34
CA ALA A 259 -20.55 -6.29 -9.62
C ALA A 259 -21.85 -7.10 -9.54
N ARG A 260 -21.73 -8.38 -9.20
CA ARG A 260 -22.90 -9.25 -9.02
C ARG A 260 -23.79 -8.80 -7.87
N GLY A 261 -23.19 -8.25 -6.82
CA GLY A 261 -23.87 -7.85 -5.60
C GLY A 261 -23.00 -8.17 -4.38
N TYR A 262 -23.65 -8.23 -3.24
CA TYR A 262 -23.00 -8.53 -1.96
C TYR A 262 -23.21 -9.99 -1.56
N LEU A 263 -22.15 -10.67 -1.16
CA LEU A 263 -22.17 -12.07 -0.75
C LEU A 263 -23.08 -12.26 0.47
N ASN A 264 -24.08 -13.14 0.34
CA ASN A 264 -25.05 -13.51 1.38
C ASN A 264 -25.89 -12.32 1.91
N LEU A 265 -25.97 -11.20 1.15
CA LEU A 265 -26.76 -10.01 1.53
C LEU A 265 -27.73 -9.61 0.39
N PRO A 266 -28.77 -10.45 0.11
CA PRO A 266 -29.64 -10.21 -1.03
C PRO A 266 -30.47 -8.92 -0.92
N GLN A 267 -30.93 -8.55 0.28
CA GLN A 267 -31.68 -7.31 0.49
C GLN A 267 -30.84 -6.09 0.14
N LEU A 268 -29.65 -5.99 0.72
CA LEU A 268 -28.73 -4.89 0.45
C LEU A 268 -28.33 -4.86 -1.03
N THR A 269 -28.21 -6.04 -1.66
CA THR A 269 -27.95 -6.12 -3.11
C THR A 269 -29.08 -5.47 -3.90
N LEU A 270 -30.33 -5.78 -3.59
CA LEU A 270 -31.49 -5.19 -4.27
C LEU A 270 -31.61 -3.67 -4.05
N GLU A 271 -31.21 -3.19 -2.87
CA GLU A 271 -31.23 -1.76 -2.54
C GLU A 271 -30.20 -0.95 -3.33
N ARG A 272 -29.00 -1.53 -3.51
CA ARG A 272 -27.85 -0.79 -4.09
C ARG A 272 -27.63 -1.09 -5.57
N PHE A 273 -28.06 -2.26 -6.06
CA PHE A 273 -27.90 -2.68 -7.46
C PHE A 273 -29.30 -2.73 -8.10
N VAL A 274 -29.72 -1.59 -8.64
CA VAL A 274 -31.08 -1.41 -9.17
C VAL A 274 -31.13 -1.64 -10.68
N ASP A 275 -32.28 -2.01 -11.21
CA ASP A 275 -32.46 -2.13 -12.67
C ASP A 275 -32.40 -0.75 -13.33
N SER A 276 -31.69 -0.67 -14.46
CA SER A 276 -31.54 0.55 -15.22
C SER A 276 -32.87 0.94 -15.88
N PRO A 277 -33.39 2.14 -15.66
CA PRO A 277 -34.55 2.60 -16.45
C PRO A 277 -34.15 3.05 -17.86
N PHE A 278 -32.85 3.13 -18.17
CA PHE A 278 -32.34 3.68 -19.43
C PHE A 278 -31.92 2.58 -20.41
N VAL A 279 -31.46 1.42 -19.92
CA VAL A 279 -30.96 0.33 -20.76
C VAL A 279 -31.53 -1.00 -20.26
N THR A 280 -32.35 -1.63 -21.08
CA THR A 280 -33.00 -2.90 -20.73
C THR A 280 -31.99 -3.97 -20.38
N GLY A 281 -32.16 -4.59 -19.23
CA GLY A 281 -31.30 -5.71 -18.76
C GLY A 281 -29.97 -5.27 -18.15
N GLU A 282 -29.74 -3.94 -18.04
CA GLU A 282 -28.60 -3.39 -17.32
C GLU A 282 -28.98 -3.15 -15.87
N ARG A 283 -27.99 -3.29 -14.98
CA ARG A 283 -28.14 -2.87 -13.59
C ARG A 283 -27.23 -1.67 -13.33
N LEU A 284 -27.71 -0.78 -12.46
CA LEU A 284 -26.97 0.38 -11.99
C LEU A 284 -26.59 0.15 -10.52
N TYR A 285 -25.40 0.59 -10.16
CA TYR A 285 -24.97 0.63 -8.76
C TYR A 285 -25.13 2.08 -8.25
N GLY A 286 -25.93 2.26 -7.20
CA GLY A 286 -26.11 3.53 -6.51
C GLY A 286 -24.96 3.75 -5.51
N THR A 287 -24.09 4.73 -5.80
CA THR A 287 -22.86 4.92 -5.03
C THR A 287 -23.05 5.63 -3.69
N GLY A 288 -24.10 6.46 -3.58
CA GLY A 288 -24.27 7.41 -2.48
C GLY A 288 -23.41 8.67 -2.63
N ASP A 289 -22.58 8.75 -3.67
CA ASP A 289 -21.78 9.94 -3.97
C ASP A 289 -22.62 10.97 -4.73
N LEU A 290 -22.45 12.24 -4.39
CA LEU A 290 -23.07 13.37 -5.08
C LEU A 290 -22.10 13.98 -6.08
N ALA A 291 -22.57 14.23 -7.28
CA ALA A 291 -21.76 14.83 -8.34
C ALA A 291 -22.60 15.74 -9.23
N ARG A 292 -21.93 16.52 -10.06
CA ARG A 292 -22.58 17.27 -11.16
C ARG A 292 -21.69 17.26 -12.40
N TYR A 293 -22.31 17.34 -13.57
CA TYR A 293 -21.56 17.54 -14.82
C TYR A 293 -21.17 19.03 -14.95
N ARG A 294 -19.91 19.27 -15.20
CA ARG A 294 -19.39 20.59 -15.59
C ARG A 294 -19.72 20.85 -17.07
N ALA A 295 -19.66 22.12 -17.47
CA ALA A 295 -19.89 22.51 -18.87
C ALA A 295 -18.93 21.84 -19.86
N ASP A 296 -17.73 21.48 -19.40
CA ASP A 296 -16.73 20.78 -20.20
C ASP A 296 -16.98 19.26 -20.30
N GLY A 297 -18.05 18.75 -19.68
CA GLY A 297 -18.43 17.33 -19.69
C GLY A 297 -17.71 16.48 -18.63
N ASN A 298 -16.88 17.08 -17.79
CA ASN A 298 -16.26 16.39 -16.67
C ASN A 298 -17.21 16.34 -15.47
N LEU A 299 -17.10 15.30 -14.67
CA LEU A 299 -17.84 15.14 -13.41
C LEU A 299 -17.06 15.78 -12.27
N GLU A 300 -17.77 16.57 -11.47
CA GLU A 300 -17.23 17.17 -10.24
C GLU A 300 -17.85 16.45 -9.04
N PHE A 301 -17.01 15.94 -8.14
CA PHE A 301 -17.45 15.29 -6.90
C PHE A 301 -17.83 16.35 -5.87
N LEU A 302 -18.98 16.17 -5.23
CA LEU A 302 -19.56 17.18 -4.31
C LEU A 302 -19.77 16.63 -2.88
N GLY A 303 -19.29 15.40 -2.61
CA GLY A 303 -19.45 14.78 -1.31
C GLY A 303 -20.39 13.57 -1.37
N ARG A 304 -20.98 13.24 -0.23
CA ARG A 304 -21.87 12.07 -0.12
C ARG A 304 -23.23 12.44 0.47
N ASN A 305 -24.23 11.66 0.11
CA ASN A 305 -25.58 11.80 0.69
C ASN A 305 -25.82 10.83 1.86
N ASP A 306 -24.84 10.02 2.22
CA ASP A 306 -24.96 9.02 3.29
C ASP A 306 -23.90 9.21 4.39
N SER A 307 -23.77 8.24 5.29
CA SER A 307 -22.86 8.28 6.43
C SER A 307 -21.46 7.71 6.13
N GLN A 308 -21.18 7.35 4.88
CA GLN A 308 -19.85 6.89 4.51
C GLN A 308 -18.87 8.06 4.45
N ALA A 309 -17.63 7.78 4.79
CA ALA A 309 -16.55 8.76 4.73
C ALA A 309 -15.33 8.16 4.00
N LYS A 310 -14.53 9.01 3.40
CA LYS A 310 -13.22 8.62 2.88
C LYS A 310 -12.16 9.24 3.78
N LEU A 311 -11.25 8.43 4.29
CA LEU A 311 -10.17 8.89 5.17
C LEU A 311 -8.87 8.25 4.70
N ARG A 312 -7.96 9.07 4.16
CA ARG A 312 -6.64 8.62 3.66
C ARG A 312 -6.75 7.51 2.61
N GLY A 313 -7.74 7.64 1.71
CA GLY A 313 -8.00 6.67 0.65
C GLY A 313 -8.80 5.44 1.07
N LEU A 314 -9.13 5.32 2.36
CA LEU A 314 -9.93 4.21 2.89
C LEU A 314 -11.40 4.61 2.96
N ARG A 315 -12.27 3.74 2.47
CA ARG A 315 -13.74 3.93 2.52
C ARG A 315 -14.24 3.39 3.85
N LEU A 316 -14.84 4.24 4.64
CA LEU A 316 -15.30 3.94 6.00
C LEU A 316 -16.82 4.11 6.12
N GLU A 317 -17.46 3.14 6.73
CA GLU A 317 -18.86 3.27 7.16
C GLU A 317 -18.84 3.77 8.61
N LEU A 318 -19.19 5.02 8.82
CA LEU A 318 -19.21 5.59 10.17
C LEU A 318 -20.19 4.83 11.07
N GLY A 319 -21.29 4.31 10.50
CA GLY A 319 -22.24 3.46 11.20
C GLY A 319 -21.64 2.18 11.78
N GLU A 320 -20.57 1.65 11.21
CA GLU A 320 -19.86 0.49 11.77
C GLU A 320 -19.19 0.86 13.10
N ILE A 321 -18.56 2.03 13.15
CA ILE A 321 -17.95 2.54 14.38
C ILE A 321 -19.04 2.86 15.42
N GLU A 322 -20.14 3.49 14.96
CA GLU A 322 -21.30 3.83 15.80
C GLU A 322 -21.93 2.59 16.41
N ALA A 323 -22.08 1.51 15.64
CA ALA A 323 -22.63 0.25 16.11
C ALA A 323 -21.75 -0.35 17.21
N ARG A 324 -20.42 -0.33 17.05
CA ARG A 324 -19.50 -0.83 18.09
C ARG A 324 -19.51 0.05 19.34
N LEU A 325 -19.64 1.36 19.19
CA LEU A 325 -19.78 2.28 20.34
C LEU A 325 -21.07 2.02 21.11
N ALA A 326 -22.14 1.69 20.40
CA ALA A 326 -23.44 1.38 21.02
C ALA A 326 -23.43 0.10 21.85
N GLU A 327 -22.45 -0.80 21.61
CA GLU A 327 -22.26 -2.02 22.43
C GLU A 327 -21.66 -1.72 23.81
N VAL A 328 -21.07 -0.53 23.98
CA VAL A 328 -20.46 -0.15 25.26
C VAL A 328 -21.54 0.11 26.30
N THR A 329 -21.54 -0.65 27.39
CA THR A 329 -22.48 -0.43 28.49
C THR A 329 -22.35 1.01 29.01
N GLY A 330 -23.45 1.76 29.01
CA GLY A 330 -23.47 3.14 29.44
C GLY A 330 -23.50 4.16 28.30
N VAL A 331 -23.26 3.76 27.06
CA VAL A 331 -23.51 4.63 25.91
C VAL A 331 -25.01 4.58 25.60
N ARG A 332 -25.66 5.73 25.58
CA ARG A 332 -27.09 5.87 25.27
C ARG A 332 -27.31 6.18 23.79
N ASP A 333 -26.62 7.19 23.32
CA ASP A 333 -26.63 7.61 21.93
C ASP A 333 -25.20 7.93 21.49
N ASN A 334 -24.90 7.74 20.22
CA ASN A 334 -23.60 8.10 19.70
C ASN A 334 -23.68 8.50 18.22
N LEU A 335 -22.67 9.21 17.77
CA LEU A 335 -22.52 9.67 16.39
C LEU A 335 -21.04 9.78 16.07
N VAL A 336 -20.63 9.31 14.91
CA VAL A 336 -19.25 9.48 14.43
C VAL A 336 -19.26 10.37 13.19
N VAL A 337 -18.36 11.34 13.14
CA VAL A 337 -18.24 12.23 11.97
C VAL A 337 -16.79 12.37 11.57
N LEU A 338 -16.57 12.68 10.31
CA LEU A 338 -15.26 13.10 9.79
C LEU A 338 -15.18 14.63 9.93
N ARG A 339 -14.17 15.14 10.63
CA ARG A 339 -13.93 16.58 10.79
C ARG A 339 -12.48 16.89 10.42
N GLU A 340 -12.27 18.08 9.90
CA GLU A 340 -10.92 18.61 9.71
C GLU A 340 -10.42 19.22 11.01
N ASP A 341 -9.16 18.99 11.32
CA ASP A 341 -8.51 19.67 12.46
C ASP A 341 -8.10 21.11 12.08
N SER A 342 -7.50 21.82 13.00
CA SER A 342 -7.06 23.21 12.81
C SER A 342 -6.05 23.41 11.67
N VAL A 343 -5.47 22.31 11.16
CA VAL A 343 -4.49 22.34 10.06
C VAL A 343 -5.12 21.82 8.76
N GLY A 344 -6.43 21.48 8.78
CA GLY A 344 -7.15 20.97 7.60
C GLY A 344 -6.96 19.48 7.35
N VAL A 345 -6.54 18.71 8.36
CA VAL A 345 -6.35 17.26 8.22
C VAL A 345 -7.60 16.54 8.72
N PRO A 346 -8.24 15.70 7.86
CA PRO A 346 -9.45 14.98 8.29
C PRO A 346 -9.16 13.92 9.35
N ARG A 347 -10.04 13.84 10.37
CA ARG A 347 -9.97 12.86 11.45
C ARG A 347 -11.38 12.44 11.90
N LEU A 348 -11.48 11.21 12.42
CA LEU A 348 -12.73 10.71 12.99
C LEU A 348 -12.93 11.28 14.40
N VAL A 349 -14.13 11.77 14.67
CA VAL A 349 -14.54 12.29 15.99
C VAL A 349 -15.84 11.57 16.38
N ALA A 350 -15.85 10.93 17.53
CA ALA A 350 -17.02 10.30 18.11
C ALA A 350 -17.67 11.25 19.13
N TYR A 351 -18.96 11.49 18.97
CA TYR A 351 -19.81 12.19 19.95
C TYR A 351 -20.67 11.14 20.64
N PHE A 352 -20.72 11.19 21.96
CA PHE A 352 -21.52 10.21 22.71
C PHE A 352 -22.27 10.86 23.87
N HIS A 353 -23.45 10.33 24.12
CA HIS A 353 -24.28 10.67 25.27
C HIS A 353 -24.25 9.46 26.21
N GLU A 354 -23.76 9.65 27.43
CA GLU A 354 -23.68 8.55 28.40
C GLU A 354 -24.91 8.52 29.31
N GLN A 355 -25.22 7.32 29.79
CA GLN A 355 -26.21 7.14 30.87
C GLN A 355 -25.64 7.74 32.17
N ALA A 356 -26.54 8.24 33.04
CA ALA A 356 -26.11 8.85 34.29
C ALA A 356 -25.13 7.94 35.05
N ASP A 357 -24.01 8.52 35.46
CA ASP A 357 -22.99 7.89 36.29
C ASP A 357 -22.27 6.66 35.66
N ALA A 358 -22.30 6.51 34.33
CA ALA A 358 -21.59 5.44 33.65
C ALA A 358 -20.05 5.61 33.72
N GLY A 359 -19.56 6.84 33.86
CA GLY A 359 -18.14 7.11 34.03
C GLY A 359 -17.27 6.79 32.83
N LEU A 360 -17.83 6.90 31.62
CA LEU A 360 -17.12 6.59 30.38
C LEU A 360 -16.00 7.61 30.10
N THR A 361 -14.85 7.11 29.67
CA THR A 361 -13.70 7.94 29.33
C THR A 361 -13.28 7.69 27.88
N PRO A 362 -12.61 8.65 27.23
CA PRO A 362 -12.05 8.40 25.89
C PRO A 362 -11.19 7.12 25.84
N LYS A 363 -10.45 6.85 26.91
CA LYS A 363 -9.60 5.66 27.03
C LYS A 363 -10.42 4.37 27.01
N SER A 364 -11.48 4.29 27.83
CA SER A 364 -12.30 3.07 27.89
C SER A 364 -13.03 2.81 26.57
N LEU A 365 -13.53 3.87 25.91
CA LEU A 365 -14.19 3.76 24.61
C LEU A 365 -13.21 3.30 23.53
N ARG A 366 -12.01 3.90 23.49
CA ARG A 366 -10.95 3.51 22.55
C ARG A 366 -10.55 2.03 22.73
N GLN A 367 -10.32 1.62 23.96
CA GLN A 367 -9.95 0.23 24.26
C GLN A 367 -11.04 -0.77 23.80
N HIS A 368 -12.30 -0.42 24.01
CA HIS A 368 -13.40 -1.27 23.54
C HIS A 368 -13.40 -1.41 22.00
N LEU A 369 -13.26 -0.28 21.28
CA LEU A 369 -13.23 -0.30 19.81
C LEU A 369 -12.02 -1.09 19.26
N GLN A 370 -10.87 -1.02 19.92
CA GLN A 370 -9.67 -1.73 19.49
C GLN A 370 -9.81 -3.27 19.54
N LEU A 371 -10.79 -3.79 20.26
CA LEU A 371 -11.06 -5.24 20.30
C LEU A 371 -11.66 -5.76 18.99
N SER A 372 -12.31 -4.88 18.22
CA SER A 372 -13.13 -5.31 17.07
C SER A 372 -12.88 -4.52 15.79
N LEU A 373 -12.25 -3.34 15.86
CA LEU A 373 -12.03 -2.49 14.70
C LEU A 373 -10.52 -2.27 14.45
N PRO A 374 -10.13 -2.17 13.18
CA PRO A 374 -8.74 -1.82 12.85
C PRO A 374 -8.42 -0.37 13.27
N ASP A 375 -7.15 -0.07 13.49
CA ASP A 375 -6.68 1.22 14.01
C ASP A 375 -7.17 2.44 13.22
N TYR A 376 -7.29 2.31 11.89
CA TYR A 376 -7.72 3.43 11.04
C TYR A 376 -9.21 3.78 11.23
N MET A 377 -10.00 2.93 11.89
CA MET A 377 -11.41 3.15 12.22
C MET A 377 -11.60 3.67 13.66
N ILE A 378 -10.54 3.78 14.44
CA ILE A 378 -10.65 4.26 15.83
C ILE A 378 -10.70 5.80 15.85
N PRO A 379 -11.77 6.41 16.42
CA PRO A 379 -11.84 7.87 16.51
C PRO A 379 -10.65 8.49 17.25
N ALA A 380 -10.17 9.61 16.73
CA ALA A 380 -9.09 10.38 17.34
C ALA A 380 -9.54 11.08 18.63
N ALA A 381 -10.83 11.45 18.67
CA ALA A 381 -11.41 12.16 19.82
C ALA A 381 -12.79 11.60 20.16
N PHE A 382 -13.14 11.63 21.45
CA PHE A 382 -14.43 11.18 21.98
C PHE A 382 -15.04 12.34 22.79
N VAL A 383 -16.03 13.00 22.24
CA VAL A 383 -16.67 14.20 22.81
C VAL A 383 -17.93 13.80 23.56
N ARG A 384 -17.95 14.04 24.86
CA ARG A 384 -19.14 13.80 25.69
C ARG A 384 -20.17 14.90 25.44
N MET A 385 -21.43 14.51 25.29
CA MET A 385 -22.54 15.43 25.04
C MET A 385 -23.67 15.12 26.06
N ASP A 386 -24.38 16.16 26.49
CA ASP A 386 -25.60 15.99 27.29
C ASP A 386 -26.74 15.41 26.45
N ALA A 387 -26.77 15.73 25.16
CA ALA A 387 -27.65 15.16 24.16
C ALA A 387 -27.12 15.49 22.76
N LEU A 388 -27.39 14.65 21.78
CA LEU A 388 -27.03 14.95 20.38
C LEU A 388 -27.95 16.06 19.86
N PRO A 389 -27.41 17.10 19.20
CA PRO A 389 -28.21 18.22 18.75
C PRO A 389 -29.13 17.82 17.60
N LEU A 390 -30.39 18.31 17.64
CA LEU A 390 -31.39 18.03 16.62
C LEU A 390 -31.86 19.34 15.97
N THR A 391 -32.13 19.29 14.68
CA THR A 391 -32.78 20.38 13.93
C THR A 391 -34.23 20.55 14.39
N ALA A 392 -34.86 21.63 13.99
CA ALA A 392 -36.31 21.88 14.26
C ALA A 392 -37.23 20.74 13.78
N ASN A 393 -36.80 19.96 12.80
CA ASN A 393 -37.56 18.83 12.24
C ASN A 393 -37.18 17.48 12.88
N GLY A 394 -36.42 17.49 14.00
CA GLY A 394 -36.06 16.29 14.74
C GLY A 394 -34.93 15.46 14.10
N LYS A 395 -34.27 15.99 13.08
CA LYS A 395 -33.10 15.33 12.48
C LYS A 395 -31.81 15.80 13.16
N LEU A 396 -30.78 14.98 13.15
CA LEU A 396 -29.48 15.29 13.72
C LEU A 396 -28.88 16.55 13.08
N ASP A 397 -28.46 17.51 13.90
CA ASP A 397 -27.82 18.76 13.44
C ASP A 397 -26.30 18.63 13.55
N ARG A 398 -25.65 18.16 12.49
CA ARG A 398 -24.20 17.99 12.44
C ARG A 398 -23.45 19.33 12.54
N SER A 399 -24.08 20.45 12.15
CA SER A 399 -23.43 21.77 12.19
C SER A 399 -23.35 22.35 13.62
N ALA A 400 -24.21 21.87 14.51
CA ALA A 400 -24.24 22.29 15.91
C ALA A 400 -23.31 21.46 16.81
N LEU A 401 -22.57 20.49 16.26
CA LEU A 401 -21.63 19.69 17.04
C LEU A 401 -20.39 20.52 17.42
N PRO A 402 -19.99 20.55 18.71
CA PRO A 402 -18.83 21.34 19.15
C PRO A 402 -17.52 20.76 18.63
N GLU A 403 -16.49 21.58 18.59
CA GLU A 403 -15.14 21.10 18.32
C GLU A 403 -14.63 20.28 19.52
N PRO A 404 -13.82 19.22 19.27
CA PRO A 404 -13.26 18.43 20.37
C PRO A 404 -12.38 19.29 21.29
N GLY A 405 -12.76 19.39 22.56
CA GLY A 405 -11.92 20.00 23.60
C GLY A 405 -10.78 19.06 24.03
N ALA A 406 -9.91 19.55 24.91
CA ALA A 406 -8.79 18.75 25.42
C ALA A 406 -9.25 17.44 26.11
N ASP A 407 -10.40 17.50 26.77
CA ASP A 407 -11.01 16.37 27.48
C ASP A 407 -11.55 15.26 26.54
N ALA A 408 -11.68 15.55 25.25
CA ALA A 408 -12.12 14.57 24.23
C ALA A 408 -11.00 13.58 23.85
N PHE A 409 -9.78 13.86 24.28
CA PHE A 409 -8.62 13.01 23.96
C PHE A 409 -8.22 12.16 25.17
N ASP A 410 -7.59 11.03 24.91
CA ASP A 410 -7.10 10.15 25.99
C ASP A 410 -5.84 10.78 26.61
N GLN A 411 -6.05 11.66 27.59
CA GLN A 411 -4.95 12.31 28.30
C GLN A 411 -4.69 11.63 29.64
N HIS A 412 -3.42 11.36 29.91
CA HIS A 412 -2.98 10.98 31.24
C HIS A 412 -2.96 12.19 32.16
N ALA A 413 -2.98 12.00 33.47
CA ALA A 413 -2.75 13.09 34.43
C ALA A 413 -1.45 13.79 34.04
N PHE A 414 -1.51 15.11 33.83
CA PHE A 414 -0.38 15.86 33.31
C PHE A 414 0.86 15.69 34.19
N GLU A 415 1.92 15.16 33.60
CA GLU A 415 3.25 15.13 34.17
C GLU A 415 4.17 15.99 33.30
N ALA A 416 4.87 16.94 33.93
CA ALA A 416 5.77 17.80 33.19
C ALA A 416 6.98 17.04 32.63
N ALA A 417 7.48 17.51 31.52
CA ALA A 417 8.70 16.99 30.89
C ALA A 417 9.89 17.04 31.85
N GLN A 418 10.73 16.03 31.80
CA GLN A 418 11.95 15.92 32.59
C GLN A 418 13.18 16.02 31.69
N GLY A 419 14.00 17.02 31.94
CA GLY A 419 15.24 17.23 31.20
C GLY A 419 15.02 17.90 29.83
N PRO A 420 16.13 18.31 29.20
CA PRO A 420 16.05 19.10 27.95
C PRO A 420 15.50 18.35 26.76
N LEU A 421 15.70 17.05 26.68
CA LEU A 421 15.22 16.23 25.55
C LEU A 421 13.69 16.13 25.56
N GLU A 422 13.09 15.74 26.70
CA GLU A 422 11.63 15.70 26.81
C GLU A 422 11.00 17.07 26.60
N THR A 423 11.62 18.13 27.15
CA THR A 423 11.13 19.51 26.95
C THR A 423 11.10 19.88 25.47
N THR A 424 12.14 19.52 24.73
CA THR A 424 12.19 19.76 23.28
C THR A 424 11.11 18.95 22.55
N LEU A 425 10.94 17.69 22.92
CA LEU A 425 9.94 16.80 22.31
C LEU A 425 8.51 17.27 22.60
N VAL A 426 8.24 17.75 23.82
CA VAL A 426 6.95 18.37 24.19
C VAL A 426 6.63 19.53 23.25
N ALA A 427 7.60 20.44 23.04
CA ALA A 427 7.41 21.57 22.14
C ALA A 427 7.12 21.13 20.70
N ILE A 428 7.87 20.13 20.21
CA ILE A 428 7.68 19.57 18.87
C ILE A 428 6.29 18.92 18.76
N TRP A 429 5.90 18.09 19.72
CA TRP A 429 4.60 17.40 19.69
C TRP A 429 3.45 18.39 19.80
N ALA A 430 3.52 19.36 20.72
CA ALA A 430 2.48 20.37 20.89
C ALA A 430 2.25 21.14 19.59
N GLU A 431 3.34 21.57 18.94
CA GLU A 431 3.26 22.28 17.65
C GLU A 431 2.69 21.42 16.54
N VAL A 432 3.16 20.16 16.41
CA VAL A 432 2.74 19.27 15.32
C VAL A 432 1.30 18.79 15.51
N LEU A 433 0.90 18.51 16.76
CA LEU A 433 -0.44 18.03 17.08
C LEU A 433 -1.48 19.15 17.20
N GLY A 434 -1.02 20.43 17.34
CA GLY A 434 -1.91 21.57 17.53
C GLY A 434 -2.60 21.56 18.90
N VAL A 435 -1.94 21.03 19.94
CA VAL A 435 -2.47 20.97 21.31
C VAL A 435 -1.72 21.94 22.23
N GLU A 436 -2.43 22.51 23.22
CA GLU A 436 -1.82 23.49 24.13
C GLU A 436 -0.76 22.88 25.05
N ARG A 437 -0.94 21.62 25.44
CA ARG A 437 -0.06 20.96 26.42
C ARG A 437 0.14 19.49 26.04
N VAL A 438 1.35 19.02 26.30
CA VAL A 438 1.72 17.60 26.18
C VAL A 438 2.45 17.20 27.46
N GLY A 439 2.01 16.12 28.09
CA GLY A 439 2.65 15.53 29.25
C GLY A 439 3.66 14.45 28.86
N ARG A 440 4.59 14.13 29.76
CA ARG A 440 5.61 13.10 29.48
C ARG A 440 5.05 11.69 29.36
N GLN A 441 3.85 11.43 29.92
CA GLN A 441 3.16 10.15 29.84
C GLN A 441 2.15 10.11 28.66
N ASP A 442 2.03 11.19 27.93
CA ASP A 442 1.05 11.24 26.84
C ASP A 442 1.48 10.36 25.68
N HIS A 443 0.49 9.72 25.08
CA HIS A 443 0.65 8.81 23.94
C HIS A 443 0.35 9.57 22.65
N PHE A 444 1.30 9.63 21.73
CA PHE A 444 1.23 10.42 20.50
C PHE A 444 -0.08 10.23 19.73
N PHE A 445 -0.46 8.95 19.53
CA PHE A 445 -1.66 8.63 18.75
C PHE A 445 -2.95 8.92 19.52
N ALA A 446 -2.92 8.85 20.86
CA ALA A 446 -4.06 9.20 21.70
C ALA A 446 -4.33 10.71 21.69
N LEU A 447 -3.29 11.52 21.49
CA LEU A 447 -3.40 12.98 21.34
C LEU A 447 -3.82 13.40 19.92
N GLY A 448 -4.23 12.45 19.08
CA GLY A 448 -4.65 12.72 17.70
C GLY A 448 -3.55 12.59 16.67
N GLY A 449 -2.37 12.12 17.07
CA GLY A 449 -1.27 11.83 16.14
C GLY A 449 -1.62 10.73 15.15
N HIS A 450 -1.04 10.80 13.96
CA HIS A 450 -1.21 9.78 12.91
C HIS A 450 0.06 9.72 12.06
N SER A 451 0.11 8.78 11.15
CA SER A 451 1.34 8.48 10.37
C SER A 451 1.94 9.70 9.65
N LEU A 452 1.12 10.61 9.13
CA LEU A 452 1.60 11.84 8.50
C LEU A 452 2.25 12.79 9.52
N LEU A 453 1.64 12.89 10.72
CA LEU A 453 2.19 13.73 11.80
C LEU A 453 3.46 13.10 12.38
N VAL A 454 3.59 11.77 12.37
CA VAL A 454 4.85 11.08 12.71
C VAL A 454 5.99 11.64 11.85
N MET A 455 5.79 11.73 10.53
CA MET A 455 6.81 12.24 9.62
C MET A 455 7.18 13.70 9.94
N ARG A 456 6.20 14.54 10.28
CA ARG A 456 6.44 15.93 10.70
C ARG A 456 7.25 16.01 12.00
N VAL A 457 6.90 15.17 12.98
CA VAL A 457 7.67 15.07 14.24
C VAL A 457 9.12 14.69 13.95
N LEU A 458 9.34 13.65 13.15
CA LEU A 458 10.69 13.18 12.84
C LEU A 458 11.50 14.21 12.06
N ALA A 459 10.87 14.94 11.13
CA ALA A 459 11.53 16.05 10.43
C ALA A 459 11.98 17.13 11.41
N LYS A 460 11.12 17.50 12.38
CA LYS A 460 11.47 18.48 13.41
C LYS A 460 12.53 17.95 14.38
N VAL A 461 12.45 16.67 14.77
CA VAL A 461 13.48 16.00 15.60
C VAL A 461 14.83 16.05 14.88
N ARG A 462 14.85 15.73 13.59
CA ARG A 462 16.09 15.80 12.77
C ARG A 462 16.62 17.23 12.72
N GLN A 463 15.76 18.21 12.49
CA GLN A 463 16.15 19.62 12.37
C GLN A 463 16.65 20.19 13.71
N THR A 464 15.96 19.90 14.82
CA THR A 464 16.22 20.50 16.13
C THR A 464 17.30 19.76 16.92
N LEU A 465 17.22 18.40 16.91
CA LEU A 465 18.10 17.55 17.73
C LEU A 465 19.24 16.92 16.92
N ARG A 466 19.20 17.03 15.59
CA ARG A 466 20.16 16.44 14.65
C ARG A 466 20.26 14.90 14.78
N LEU A 467 19.13 14.27 15.14
CA LEU A 467 19.01 12.82 15.26
C LEU A 467 18.23 12.29 14.04
N ASP A 468 18.79 11.31 13.36
CA ASP A 468 18.10 10.63 12.25
C ASP A 468 17.40 9.38 12.82
N VAL A 469 16.08 9.45 12.88
CA VAL A 469 15.24 8.45 13.56
C VAL A 469 14.25 7.86 12.55
N SER A 470 14.13 6.54 12.54
CA SER A 470 13.18 5.89 11.64
C SER A 470 11.73 6.10 12.13
N PRO A 471 10.76 6.11 11.23
CA PRO A 471 9.34 6.18 11.63
C PRO A 471 8.92 5.07 12.59
N SER A 472 9.49 3.87 12.45
CA SER A 472 9.19 2.74 13.33
C SER A 472 9.51 3.04 14.81
N ALA A 473 10.43 3.95 15.10
CA ALA A 473 10.79 4.31 16.48
C ALA A 473 9.61 4.92 17.24
N LEU A 474 8.87 5.86 16.62
CA LEU A 474 7.72 6.48 17.27
C LEU A 474 6.52 5.53 17.34
N PHE A 475 6.40 4.59 16.39
CA PHE A 475 5.38 3.54 16.48
C PHE A 475 5.69 2.54 17.61
N ALA A 476 6.96 2.21 17.81
CA ALA A 476 7.40 1.28 18.87
C ALA A 476 7.36 1.91 20.26
N ALA A 477 7.56 3.23 20.35
CA ALA A 477 7.58 3.97 21.62
C ALA A 477 6.69 5.23 21.49
N PRO A 478 5.36 5.02 21.47
CA PRO A 478 4.43 6.15 21.22
C PRO A 478 4.15 7.05 22.42
N VAL A 479 4.69 6.73 23.60
CA VAL A 479 4.62 7.59 24.80
C VAL A 479 5.84 8.50 24.79
N LEU A 480 5.65 9.81 25.08
CA LEU A 480 6.71 10.82 24.95
C LEU A 480 7.97 10.44 25.73
N GLN A 481 7.83 10.00 26.98
CA GLN A 481 8.95 9.54 27.81
C GLN A 481 9.69 8.37 27.12
N GLN A 482 8.97 7.36 26.69
CA GLN A 482 9.55 6.17 26.04
C GLN A 482 10.29 6.57 24.76
N PHE A 483 9.70 7.48 23.98
CA PHE A 483 10.31 7.99 22.76
C PHE A 483 11.60 8.76 23.09
N ALA A 484 11.59 9.58 24.15
CA ALA A 484 12.78 10.29 24.61
C ALA A 484 13.88 9.32 25.07
N GLU A 485 13.51 8.26 25.80
CA GLU A 485 14.44 7.20 26.23
C GLU A 485 15.08 6.51 25.03
N GLN A 486 14.27 6.18 24.03
CA GLN A 486 14.74 5.57 22.79
C GLN A 486 15.69 6.50 22.04
N LEU A 487 15.39 7.80 21.97
CA LEU A 487 16.26 8.80 21.35
C LEU A 487 17.57 8.99 22.13
N SER A 488 17.52 8.92 23.45
CA SER A 488 18.73 9.07 24.28
C SER A 488 19.64 7.85 24.19
N SER A 489 19.10 6.65 24.03
CA SER A 489 19.86 5.43 23.82
C SER A 489 20.38 5.32 22.36
N ALA A 490 19.74 6.02 21.44
CA ALA A 490 20.26 6.24 20.09
C ALA A 490 21.41 7.27 20.19
N SER A 491 22.48 6.91 20.90
CA SER A 491 23.68 7.73 20.98
C SER A 491 24.13 8.10 19.57
N GLY A 492 24.31 9.35 19.32
CA GLY A 492 24.55 9.96 18.03
C GLY A 492 25.52 9.26 17.13
N SER A 493 25.08 8.19 16.56
CA SER A 493 25.68 7.55 15.42
C SER A 493 25.16 8.30 14.19
N ALA A 494 25.71 9.48 14.00
CA ALA A 494 25.83 9.94 12.63
C ALA A 494 26.51 8.75 11.94
N ARG A 495 25.75 7.96 11.20
CA ARG A 495 26.34 6.87 10.41
C ARG A 495 27.55 7.46 9.69
N PRO A 496 28.74 6.89 9.84
CA PRO A 496 29.89 7.45 9.17
C PRO A 496 29.57 7.59 7.68
N PRO A 497 29.98 8.69 7.03
CA PRO A 497 29.69 8.86 5.62
C PRO A 497 30.26 7.68 4.84
N ILE A 498 29.54 7.26 3.79
CA ILE A 498 30.02 6.23 2.89
C ILE A 498 31.23 6.81 2.18
N THR A 499 32.41 6.35 2.56
CA THR A 499 33.66 6.81 1.98
C THR A 499 34.26 5.72 1.10
N VAL A 500 35.02 6.15 0.10
CA VAL A 500 35.78 5.20 -0.72
C VAL A 500 36.90 4.61 0.16
N ILE A 501 36.89 3.29 0.29
CA ILE A 501 37.96 2.57 1.02
C ILE A 501 39.04 2.09 0.04
N GLU A 502 40.26 1.95 0.52
CA GLU A 502 41.32 1.33 -0.24
C GLU A 502 40.98 -0.15 -0.50
N ARG A 503 41.04 -0.53 -1.76
CA ARG A 503 40.59 -1.87 -2.21
C ARG A 503 41.72 -2.89 -2.27
N CYS A 504 42.72 -2.77 -1.40
CA CYS A 504 43.84 -3.74 -1.30
C CYS A 504 43.67 -4.58 -0.03
N GLY A 505 43.76 -5.89 -0.20
CA GLY A 505 43.74 -6.83 0.92
C GLY A 505 42.37 -7.43 1.21
N ALA A 506 42.20 -7.80 2.47
CA ALA A 506 40.99 -8.48 2.97
C ALA A 506 40.14 -7.51 3.78
N HIS A 507 38.86 -7.43 3.47
CA HIS A 507 37.89 -6.51 4.09
C HIS A 507 36.96 -7.25 5.05
N ALA A 508 36.36 -6.52 5.98
CA ALA A 508 35.35 -7.06 6.90
C ALA A 508 34.13 -7.57 6.13
N LEU A 509 33.48 -8.60 6.66
CA LEU A 509 32.21 -9.10 6.15
C LEU A 509 31.06 -8.21 6.66
N SER A 510 30.01 -8.07 5.88
CA SER A 510 28.74 -7.57 6.41
C SER A 510 28.15 -8.61 7.37
N SER A 511 27.20 -8.20 8.21
CA SER A 511 26.52 -9.12 9.15
C SER A 511 25.87 -10.30 8.44
N ALA A 512 25.26 -10.06 7.26
CA ALA A 512 24.66 -11.12 6.45
C ALA A 512 25.72 -12.09 5.90
N GLN A 513 26.84 -11.55 5.39
CA GLN A 513 27.96 -12.37 4.90
C GLN A 513 28.60 -13.18 6.03
N GLN A 514 28.74 -12.60 7.23
CA GLN A 514 29.29 -13.28 8.41
C GLN A 514 28.43 -14.50 8.77
N ARG A 515 27.11 -14.32 8.79
CA ARG A 515 26.16 -15.40 9.07
C ARG A 515 26.29 -16.54 8.04
N LEU A 516 26.28 -16.20 6.75
CA LEU A 516 26.37 -17.20 5.67
C LEU A 516 27.75 -17.89 5.66
N TRP A 517 28.82 -17.13 5.92
CA TRP A 517 30.19 -17.69 6.01
C TRP A 517 30.29 -18.70 7.16
N PHE A 518 29.70 -18.36 8.32
CA PHE A 518 29.66 -19.27 9.48
C PHE A 518 28.88 -20.55 9.14
N LEU A 519 27.71 -20.42 8.51
CA LEU A 519 26.89 -21.57 8.11
C LEU A 519 27.63 -22.48 7.11
N ALA A 520 28.42 -21.89 6.22
CA ALA A 520 29.20 -22.65 5.25
C ALA A 520 30.39 -23.43 5.88
N GLN A 521 30.77 -23.08 7.13
CA GLN A 521 31.78 -23.86 7.88
C GLN A 521 31.17 -25.10 8.55
N MET A 522 29.85 -25.18 8.70
CA MET A 522 29.18 -26.31 9.34
C MET A 522 29.01 -27.46 8.33
N GLU A 523 29.12 -28.70 8.82
CA GLU A 523 28.86 -29.89 8.00
C GLU A 523 27.41 -29.88 7.53
N GLY A 524 27.20 -30.07 6.21
CA GLY A 524 25.90 -30.06 5.59
C GLY A 524 25.39 -28.67 5.18
N GLY A 525 26.08 -27.59 5.57
CA GLY A 525 25.65 -26.22 5.25
C GLY A 525 26.05 -25.70 3.87
N LYS A 526 26.92 -26.43 3.17
CA LYS A 526 27.61 -25.91 1.96
C LYS A 526 26.69 -25.79 0.73
N ALA A 527 25.60 -26.54 0.66
CA ALA A 527 24.66 -26.50 -0.48
C ALA A 527 23.33 -25.81 -0.16
N ALA A 528 23.08 -25.45 1.10
CA ALA A 528 21.76 -24.98 1.56
C ALA A 528 21.31 -23.64 0.92
N TYR A 529 22.24 -22.86 0.38
CA TYR A 529 21.94 -21.53 -0.20
C TYR A 529 22.24 -21.48 -1.71
N HIS A 530 22.36 -22.65 -2.37
CA HIS A 530 22.54 -22.70 -3.82
C HIS A 530 21.23 -22.28 -4.51
N MET A 531 21.36 -21.45 -5.53
CA MET A 531 20.24 -21.00 -6.36
C MET A 531 20.55 -21.36 -7.82
N PRO A 532 20.36 -22.64 -8.21
CA PRO A 532 20.66 -23.05 -9.59
C PRO A 532 19.63 -22.42 -10.56
N LEU A 533 20.13 -21.89 -11.67
CA LEU A 533 19.32 -21.35 -12.74
C LEU A 533 19.65 -22.12 -14.02
N ASN A 534 18.72 -22.91 -14.49
CA ASN A 534 18.84 -23.72 -15.71
C ASN A 534 18.11 -23.04 -16.86
N LEU A 535 18.82 -22.72 -17.92
CA LEU A 535 18.26 -22.04 -19.10
C LEU A 535 18.43 -22.88 -20.35
N ARG A 536 17.37 -23.01 -21.13
CA ARG A 536 17.42 -23.65 -22.46
C ARG A 536 17.42 -22.56 -23.54
N LEU A 537 18.57 -22.42 -24.23
CA LEU A 537 18.70 -21.48 -25.34
C LEU A 537 18.45 -22.19 -26.65
N ARG A 538 17.64 -21.60 -27.53
CA ARG A 538 17.33 -22.15 -28.87
C ARG A 538 17.76 -21.15 -29.93
N GLY A 539 18.39 -21.65 -30.98
CA GLY A 539 18.88 -20.83 -32.10
C GLY A 539 20.40 -20.84 -32.21
N PRO A 540 20.96 -20.06 -33.12
CA PRO A 540 22.42 -20.05 -33.37
C PRO A 540 23.14 -19.35 -32.21
N LEU A 541 23.68 -20.12 -31.28
CA LEU A 541 24.43 -19.61 -30.13
C LEU A 541 25.89 -19.36 -30.50
N GLN A 542 26.35 -18.12 -30.30
CA GLN A 542 27.76 -17.78 -30.44
C GLN A 542 28.45 -17.95 -29.09
N VAL A 543 29.04 -19.11 -28.85
CA VAL A 543 29.65 -19.49 -27.57
C VAL A 543 30.75 -18.49 -27.17
N ALA A 544 31.57 -18.04 -28.12
CA ALA A 544 32.66 -17.08 -27.85
C ALA A 544 32.11 -15.72 -27.37
N ALA A 545 30.96 -15.28 -27.94
CA ALA A 545 30.29 -14.05 -27.50
C ALA A 545 29.70 -14.19 -26.12
N LEU A 546 29.10 -15.37 -25.82
CA LEU A 546 28.57 -15.66 -24.47
C LEU A 546 29.69 -15.66 -23.42
N GLN A 547 30.80 -16.34 -23.71
CA GLN A 547 31.99 -16.36 -22.82
C GLN A 547 32.50 -14.94 -22.57
N SER A 548 32.62 -14.14 -23.64
CA SER A 548 33.07 -12.75 -23.54
C SER A 548 32.15 -11.92 -22.68
N SER A 549 30.84 -12.14 -22.79
CA SER A 549 29.82 -11.44 -22.00
C SER A 549 29.96 -11.80 -20.52
N PHE A 550 30.11 -13.08 -20.17
CA PHE A 550 30.35 -13.48 -18.78
C PHE A 550 31.64 -12.85 -18.22
N ASN A 551 32.73 -12.85 -18.99
CA ASN A 551 33.98 -12.24 -18.54
C ASN A 551 33.81 -10.74 -18.26
N ARG A 552 33.04 -10.03 -19.09
CA ARG A 552 32.69 -8.60 -18.89
C ARG A 552 31.85 -8.39 -17.64
N LEU A 553 30.86 -9.26 -17.39
CA LEU A 553 30.02 -9.21 -16.19
C LEU A 553 30.87 -9.40 -14.92
N VAL A 554 31.74 -10.42 -14.92
CA VAL A 554 32.63 -10.67 -13.79
C VAL A 554 33.61 -9.51 -13.56
N ALA A 555 34.14 -8.94 -14.64
CA ALA A 555 35.04 -7.77 -14.53
C ALA A 555 34.32 -6.55 -13.98
N ARG A 556 33.06 -6.33 -14.39
CA ARG A 556 32.23 -5.18 -13.99
C ARG A 556 31.75 -5.28 -12.53
N HIS A 557 31.37 -6.48 -12.09
CA HIS A 557 30.71 -6.68 -10.78
C HIS A 557 31.63 -7.37 -9.79
N GLU A 558 32.10 -6.61 -8.81
CA GLU A 558 33.03 -7.12 -7.78
C GLU A 558 32.46 -8.31 -7.01
N ALA A 559 31.15 -8.33 -6.76
CA ALA A 559 30.48 -9.43 -6.07
C ALA A 559 30.73 -10.79 -6.74
N LEU A 560 30.86 -10.82 -8.07
CA LEU A 560 31.08 -12.05 -8.85
C LEU A 560 32.56 -12.54 -8.78
N ARG A 561 33.46 -11.72 -8.25
CA ARG A 561 34.88 -12.07 -8.07
C ARG A 561 35.35 -11.86 -6.63
N THR A 562 34.40 -11.92 -5.69
CA THR A 562 34.67 -11.83 -4.26
C THR A 562 34.77 -13.24 -3.67
N THR A 563 35.81 -13.51 -2.93
CA THR A 563 36.00 -14.75 -2.18
C THR A 563 36.00 -14.47 -0.68
N PHE A 564 35.76 -15.50 0.11
CA PHE A 564 35.55 -15.38 1.56
C PHE A 564 36.61 -16.26 2.25
N ILE A 565 37.63 -15.63 2.83
CA ILE A 565 38.77 -16.31 3.43
C ILE A 565 38.76 -16.16 4.96
N ALA A 566 39.43 -17.07 5.65
CA ALA A 566 39.68 -16.95 7.08
C ALA A 566 41.01 -16.21 7.29
N VAL A 567 40.98 -15.14 8.08
CA VAL A 567 42.19 -14.43 8.51
C VAL A 567 42.13 -14.35 10.04
N GLU A 568 43.09 -14.99 10.70
CA GLU A 568 43.15 -15.07 12.17
C GLU A 568 41.85 -15.60 12.81
N GLY A 569 41.19 -16.55 12.11
CA GLY A 569 39.95 -17.14 12.60
C GLY A 569 38.68 -16.35 12.28
N GLU A 570 38.81 -15.15 11.74
CA GLU A 570 37.69 -14.32 11.32
C GLU A 570 37.43 -14.40 9.81
N GLY A 571 36.17 -14.39 9.42
CA GLY A 571 35.80 -14.33 8.00
C GLY A 571 36.11 -12.95 7.42
N ARG A 572 36.77 -12.94 6.29
CA ARG A 572 37.09 -11.72 5.53
C ARG A 572 36.73 -11.92 4.06
N GLN A 573 36.37 -10.84 3.37
CA GLN A 573 36.14 -10.86 1.93
C GLN A 573 37.33 -10.30 1.19
N ARG A 574 37.65 -10.91 0.04
CA ARG A 574 38.75 -10.47 -0.82
C ARG A 574 38.26 -10.39 -2.26
N VAL A 575 38.42 -9.22 -2.87
CA VAL A 575 38.00 -8.99 -4.26
C VAL A 575 39.19 -9.31 -5.18
N ALA A 576 38.99 -10.25 -6.11
CA ALA A 576 40.00 -10.62 -7.09
C ALA A 576 40.15 -9.52 -8.16
N ALA A 577 41.29 -9.53 -8.84
CA ALA A 577 41.60 -8.58 -9.91
C ALA A 577 40.62 -8.69 -11.09
N THR A 578 40.48 -7.63 -11.87
CA THR A 578 39.56 -7.52 -13.00
C THR A 578 39.82 -8.50 -14.15
N GLY A 579 40.99 -9.14 -14.19
CA GLY A 579 41.36 -10.15 -15.18
C GLY A 579 40.87 -11.57 -14.88
N THR A 580 40.10 -11.76 -13.79
CA THR A 580 39.50 -13.06 -13.45
C THR A 580 38.57 -13.51 -14.56
N ILE A 581 38.76 -14.72 -15.08
CA ILE A 581 37.97 -15.30 -16.17
C ILE A 581 36.94 -16.28 -15.57
N ALA A 582 35.69 -16.11 -15.92
CA ALA A 582 34.62 -17.06 -15.59
C ALA A 582 34.75 -18.27 -16.56
N ALA A 583 35.04 -19.46 -16.04
CA ALA A 583 35.07 -20.65 -16.87
C ALA A 583 33.65 -21.04 -17.31
N LEU A 584 33.48 -21.29 -18.58
CA LEU A 584 32.24 -21.80 -19.15
C LEU A 584 32.53 -23.20 -19.75
N PRO A 585 32.44 -24.25 -18.95
CA PRO A 585 32.70 -25.59 -19.46
C PRO A 585 31.61 -26.00 -20.45
N ILE A 586 32.02 -26.59 -21.55
CA ILE A 586 31.11 -27.04 -22.61
C ILE A 586 31.14 -28.56 -22.62
N ILE A 587 29.98 -29.19 -22.51
CA ILE A 587 29.80 -30.62 -22.58
C ILE A 587 28.90 -30.92 -23.79
N GLU A 588 29.44 -31.66 -24.74
CA GLU A 588 28.75 -32.05 -25.95
C GLU A 588 27.97 -33.33 -25.70
N LEU A 589 26.64 -33.28 -25.84
CA LEU A 589 25.78 -34.45 -25.68
C LEU A 589 25.21 -34.92 -27.03
N HIS A 590 25.66 -34.33 -28.14
CA HIS A 590 25.17 -34.68 -29.47
C HIS A 590 25.61 -36.10 -29.83
N GLY A 591 24.63 -36.97 -30.14
CA GLY A 591 24.90 -38.37 -30.51
C GLY A 591 24.90 -39.36 -29.34
N GLU A 592 24.71 -38.89 -28.10
CA GLU A 592 24.56 -39.80 -26.96
C GLU A 592 23.18 -40.51 -27.01
N PRO A 593 23.13 -41.82 -26.75
CA PRO A 593 21.87 -42.57 -26.84
C PRO A 593 20.78 -42.06 -25.89
N ASP A 594 21.13 -41.50 -24.77
CA ASP A 594 20.18 -40.98 -23.77
C ASP A 594 20.58 -39.56 -23.30
N ALA A 595 20.78 -38.68 -24.27
CA ALA A 595 21.23 -37.29 -24.03
C ALA A 595 20.37 -36.54 -23.01
N GLN A 596 19.05 -36.79 -23.01
CA GLN A 596 18.12 -36.11 -22.09
C GLN A 596 18.34 -36.57 -20.64
N ALA A 597 18.53 -37.87 -20.40
CA ALA A 597 18.81 -38.39 -19.06
C ALA A 597 20.17 -37.87 -18.56
N ARG A 598 21.17 -37.90 -19.45
CA ARG A 598 22.51 -37.42 -19.12
C ARG A 598 22.50 -35.90 -18.79
N LEU A 599 21.70 -35.11 -19.51
CA LEU A 599 21.52 -33.68 -19.22
C LEU A 599 20.96 -33.47 -17.79
N LEU A 600 19.91 -34.22 -17.44
CA LEU A 600 19.28 -34.12 -16.12
C LEU A 600 20.26 -34.52 -15.00
N GLU A 601 21.04 -35.56 -15.25
CA GLU A 601 22.08 -36.00 -14.31
C GLU A 601 23.14 -34.89 -14.08
N LEU A 602 23.66 -34.31 -15.18
CA LEU A 602 24.63 -33.22 -15.12
C LEU A 602 24.08 -31.97 -14.40
N MET A 603 22.81 -31.64 -14.66
CA MET A 603 22.13 -30.53 -13.96
C MET A 603 22.04 -30.82 -12.45
N GLY A 604 21.72 -32.05 -12.07
CA GLY A 604 21.68 -32.48 -10.66
C GLY A 604 23.05 -32.42 -9.99
N GLU A 605 24.06 -32.94 -10.67
CA GLU A 605 25.45 -32.92 -10.20
C GLU A 605 25.93 -31.48 -9.96
N GLU A 606 25.71 -30.60 -10.93
CA GLU A 606 26.13 -29.19 -10.83
C GLU A 606 25.33 -28.43 -9.76
N GLY A 607 24.03 -28.66 -9.68
CA GLY A 607 23.17 -28.02 -8.69
C GLY A 607 23.50 -28.38 -7.25
N SER A 608 24.07 -29.59 -7.03
CA SER A 608 24.46 -30.07 -5.69
C SER A 608 25.95 -29.87 -5.37
N ARG A 609 26.75 -29.48 -6.35
CA ARG A 609 28.21 -29.29 -6.15
C ARG A 609 28.50 -28.18 -5.16
N PRO A 610 29.13 -28.44 -4.01
CA PRO A 610 29.37 -27.40 -3.01
C PRO A 610 30.41 -26.35 -3.51
N PHE A 611 30.09 -25.08 -3.26
CA PHE A 611 31.02 -23.98 -3.54
C PHE A 611 32.12 -23.92 -2.48
N ASP A 612 33.38 -23.78 -2.91
CA ASP A 612 34.45 -23.37 -2.02
C ASP A 612 34.52 -21.84 -2.02
N LEU A 613 33.98 -21.24 -0.97
CA LEU A 613 33.90 -19.79 -0.84
C LEU A 613 35.29 -19.12 -0.79
N ALA A 614 36.35 -19.86 -0.46
CA ALA A 614 37.71 -19.30 -0.40
C ALA A 614 38.37 -19.23 -1.79
N VAL A 615 37.92 -20.05 -2.73
CA VAL A 615 38.56 -20.18 -4.06
C VAL A 615 37.74 -19.51 -5.16
N GLY A 616 36.43 -19.69 -5.12
CA GLY A 616 35.62 -19.24 -6.24
C GLY A 616 34.42 -18.39 -5.89
N UNK A 617 34.12 -17.63 -6.71
CA UNK A 617 33.08 -16.80 -6.53
C UNK A 617 31.90 -17.50 -6.84
N UNK A 618 31.28 -17.15 -6.59
CA UNK A 618 30.13 -17.59 -6.78
C UNK A 618 29.72 -17.79 -8.12
N UNK A 619 30.21 -17.55 -8.66
CA UNK A 619 29.87 -17.69 -9.82
C UNK A 619 30.41 -18.83 -10.42
N UNK A 620 30.33 -19.46 -10.08
CA UNK A 620 30.60 -20.33 -10.58
C UNK A 620 29.84 -20.54 -11.48
N CYS A 621 29.96 -20.50 -12.57
CA CYS A 621 29.17 -20.78 -13.74
C CYS A 621 29.46 -22.15 -14.29
#